data_486cea73b12cd81c63ee941eb8574cbd
#
_entry.id   486cea73b12cd81c63ee941eb8574cbd
#
_cell.length_a   1.000
_cell.length_b   1.000
_cell.length_c   1.000
_cell.angle_alpha   90.00
_cell.angle_beta   90.00
_cell.angle_gamma   90.00
#
_symmetry.space_group_name_H-M   'P 1'
#
loop_
_entity.id
_entity.type
_entity.pdbx_description
1 polymer ?
#
loop_
_entity_poly.entity_id
_entity_poly.type
_entity_poly.pdbx_seq_one_letter_code
_entity_poly.pdbx_strand_id
1 'polypeptide(L)'
;MSFVNAHFVTYVQDLGYHKMVAAGAFSLIGASAIIGALLLGHLSDRHGRRKLLSFSYHLRALGFIVVLLSMGIPFLDIPPLGLPVLLTGIILVGFSWNAVVSITAAYASDRFGLSQLGTIYGAMFAVMPLGSGLGAYLGGLLYDARGTYDIAIWTNIALLILAAATVFSIKERRSSGTDMVAAH
;
A
#
# COMPACT_ATOMS: atom_id res chain seq x y z
N MET A 1 -1.89 -1.04 -5.90
CA MET A 1 -0.70 -1.92 -6.08
C MET A 1 -0.37 -2.11 -7.54
N SER A 2 -1.36 -2.44 -8.36
CA SER A 2 -1.22 -2.70 -9.81
C SER A 2 -0.64 -1.52 -10.59
N PHE A 3 -1.06 -0.30 -10.32
CA PHE A 3 -0.49 0.89 -10.94
C PHE A 3 1.03 0.95 -10.80
N VAL A 4 1.54 0.76 -9.57
CA VAL A 4 2.99 0.82 -9.32
C VAL A 4 3.74 -0.29 -10.06
N ASN A 5 3.20 -1.51 -10.06
CA ASN A 5 3.86 -2.62 -10.74
C ASN A 5 3.81 -2.51 -12.27
N ALA A 6 2.74 -1.97 -12.84
CA ALA A 6 2.53 -1.94 -14.28
C ALA A 6 3.00 -0.63 -14.93
N HIS A 7 2.84 0.50 -14.26
CA HIS A 7 2.97 1.81 -14.89
C HIS A 7 4.03 2.72 -14.25
N PHE A 8 4.57 2.38 -13.07
CA PHE A 8 5.44 3.29 -12.33
C PHE A 8 6.73 3.65 -13.09
N VAL A 9 7.38 2.67 -13.71
CA VAL A 9 8.64 2.92 -14.47
C VAL A 9 8.36 3.82 -15.66
N THR A 10 7.30 3.53 -16.41
CA THR A 10 6.84 4.38 -17.53
C THR A 10 6.53 5.78 -17.06
N TYR A 11 5.77 5.89 -15.96
CA TYR A 11 5.43 7.16 -15.34
C TYR A 11 6.65 8.03 -15.00
N VAL A 12 7.71 7.45 -14.40
CA VAL A 12 8.93 8.19 -14.08
C VAL A 12 9.68 8.61 -15.35
N GLN A 13 9.59 7.81 -16.42
CA GLN A 13 10.17 8.16 -17.73
C GLN A 13 9.38 9.29 -18.41
N ASP A 14 8.06 9.29 -18.32
CA ASP A 14 7.19 10.35 -18.85
C ASP A 14 7.45 11.70 -18.17
N LEU A 15 7.95 11.67 -16.92
CA LEU A 15 8.45 12.86 -16.23
C LEU A 15 9.82 13.35 -16.72
N GLY A 16 10.39 12.71 -17.75
CA GLY A 16 11.68 13.07 -18.34
C GLY A 16 12.90 12.47 -17.65
N TYR A 17 12.73 11.57 -16.69
CA TYR A 17 13.86 10.93 -16.02
C TYR A 17 14.41 9.73 -16.80
N HIS A 18 15.73 9.55 -16.74
CA HIS A 18 16.40 8.44 -17.41
C HIS A 18 15.96 7.08 -16.84
N LYS A 19 15.96 6.02 -17.68
CA LYS A 19 15.57 4.65 -17.32
C LYS A 19 16.23 4.12 -16.03
N MET A 20 17.51 4.46 -15.81
CA MET A 20 18.23 4.04 -14.60
C MET A 20 17.68 4.70 -13.33
N VAL A 21 17.21 5.94 -13.41
CA VAL A 21 16.56 6.63 -12.29
C VAL A 21 15.22 5.96 -11.97
N ALA A 22 14.44 5.63 -13.00
CA ALA A 22 13.18 4.92 -12.85
C ALA A 22 13.36 3.53 -12.22
N ALA A 23 14.35 2.77 -12.68
CA ALA A 23 14.69 1.46 -12.12
C ALA A 23 15.21 1.57 -10.68
N GLY A 24 16.07 2.55 -10.40
CA GLY A 24 16.55 2.83 -9.03
C GLY A 24 15.42 3.21 -8.07
N ALA A 25 14.49 4.05 -8.51
CA ALA A 25 13.31 4.42 -7.76
C ALA A 25 12.42 3.19 -7.46
N PHE A 26 12.22 2.31 -8.42
CA PHE A 26 11.49 1.05 -8.21
C PHE A 26 12.20 0.14 -7.21
N SER A 27 13.52 0.02 -7.29
CA SER A 27 14.32 -0.76 -6.34
C SER A 27 14.24 -0.18 -4.91
N LEU A 28 14.15 1.14 -4.78
CA LEU A 28 13.99 1.82 -3.50
C LEU A 28 12.64 1.47 -2.83
N ILE A 29 11.57 1.25 -3.62
CA ILE A 29 10.30 0.74 -3.10
C ILE A 29 10.52 -0.62 -2.44
N GLY A 30 11.23 -1.54 -3.10
CA GLY A 30 11.53 -2.86 -2.56
C GLY A 30 12.35 -2.80 -1.26
N ALA A 31 13.41 -2.00 -1.25
CA ALA A 31 14.26 -1.83 -0.07
C ALA A 31 13.49 -1.25 1.13
N SER A 32 12.72 -0.18 0.90
CA SER A 32 11.88 0.42 1.95
C SER A 32 10.76 -0.51 2.41
N ALA A 33 10.23 -1.37 1.54
CA ALA A 33 9.20 -2.36 1.87
C ALA A 33 9.71 -3.43 2.85
N ILE A 34 10.97 -3.85 2.74
CA ILE A 34 11.57 -4.78 3.69
C ILE A 34 11.66 -4.14 5.08
N ILE A 35 12.20 -2.93 5.16
CA ILE A 35 12.33 -2.20 6.42
C ILE A 35 10.95 -1.95 7.04
N GLY A 36 10.00 -1.51 6.24
CA GLY A 36 8.63 -1.24 6.67
C GLY A 36 7.90 -2.48 7.18
N ALA A 37 8.07 -3.63 6.52
CA ALA A 37 7.47 -4.89 6.96
C ALA A 37 7.98 -5.32 8.35
N LEU A 38 9.29 -5.22 8.58
CA LEU A 38 9.90 -5.56 9.86
C LEU A 38 9.47 -4.59 10.97
N LEU A 39 9.58 -3.28 10.74
CA LEU A 39 9.27 -2.27 11.74
C LEU A 39 7.77 -2.22 12.06
N LEU A 40 6.91 -2.09 11.05
CA LEU A 40 5.46 -2.00 11.26
C LEU A 40 4.88 -3.35 11.72
N GLY A 41 5.46 -4.47 11.27
CA GLY A 41 5.13 -5.80 11.79
C GLY A 41 5.40 -5.87 13.30
N HIS A 42 6.62 -5.57 13.72
CA HIS A 42 6.99 -5.54 15.15
C HIS A 42 6.15 -4.55 15.97
N LEU A 43 5.91 -3.34 15.45
CA LEU A 43 5.04 -2.38 16.12
C LEU A 43 3.60 -2.91 16.25
N SER A 44 3.12 -3.66 15.28
CA SER A 44 1.77 -4.21 15.31
C SER A 44 1.58 -5.25 16.43
N ASP A 45 2.64 -5.97 16.79
CA ASP A 45 2.64 -6.91 17.91
C ASP A 45 2.42 -6.18 19.25
N ARG A 46 2.94 -4.96 19.36
CA ARG A 46 2.87 -4.17 20.61
C ARG A 46 1.64 -3.26 20.70
N HIS A 47 1.24 -2.63 19.60
CA HIS A 47 0.22 -1.57 19.61
C HIS A 47 -1.14 -2.02 19.04
N GLY A 48 -1.23 -3.28 18.59
CA GLY A 48 -2.45 -3.86 18.04
C GLY A 48 -2.48 -3.83 16.50
N ARG A 49 -2.89 -4.97 15.91
CA ARG A 49 -2.88 -5.22 14.47
C ARG A 49 -3.71 -4.21 13.69
N ARG A 50 -4.93 -3.96 14.18
CA ARG A 50 -5.88 -3.06 13.52
C ARG A 50 -5.36 -1.64 13.37
N LYS A 51 -4.78 -1.09 14.44
CA LYS A 51 -4.25 0.29 14.43
C LYS A 51 -3.12 0.44 13.43
N LEU A 52 -2.16 -0.49 13.44
CA LEU A 52 -1.01 -0.45 12.54
C LEU A 52 -1.40 -0.76 11.09
N LEU A 53 -2.39 -1.61 10.86
CA LEU A 53 -2.91 -1.87 9.52
C LEU A 53 -3.58 -0.62 8.94
N SER A 54 -4.45 0.05 9.71
CA SER A 54 -5.04 1.32 9.31
C SER A 54 -3.98 2.40 9.09
N PHE A 55 -3.00 2.52 9.98
CA PHE A 55 -1.87 3.43 9.83
C PHE A 55 -1.09 3.17 8.53
N SER A 56 -0.83 1.90 8.19
CA SER A 56 -0.13 1.54 6.96
C SER A 56 -0.88 1.99 5.69
N TYR A 57 -2.21 1.92 5.69
CA TYR A 57 -3.02 2.45 4.58
C TYR A 57 -2.96 3.98 4.49
N HIS A 58 -3.02 4.69 5.63
CA HIS A 58 -2.87 6.16 5.65
C HIS A 58 -1.47 6.59 5.20
N LEU A 59 -0.42 5.90 5.67
CA LEU A 59 0.96 6.18 5.27
C LEU A 59 1.16 6.00 3.75
N ARG A 60 0.52 4.98 3.18
CA ARG A 60 0.53 4.75 1.72
C ARG A 60 -0.22 5.84 0.97
N ALA A 61 -1.39 6.25 1.46
CA ALA A 61 -2.15 7.34 0.87
C ALA A 61 -1.34 8.64 0.88
N LEU A 62 -0.67 8.95 2.00
CA LEU A 62 0.25 10.08 2.11
C LEU A 62 1.41 9.97 1.10
N GLY A 63 2.01 8.79 0.97
CA GLY A 63 3.06 8.55 -0.02
C GLY A 63 2.60 8.86 -1.44
N PHE A 64 1.40 8.45 -1.84
CA PHE A 64 0.85 8.78 -3.15
C PHE A 64 0.52 10.27 -3.31
N ILE A 65 0.09 10.96 -2.26
CA ILE A 65 -0.07 12.43 -2.28
C ILE A 65 1.28 13.11 -2.54
N VAL A 66 2.34 12.66 -1.87
CA VAL A 66 3.70 13.19 -2.08
C VAL A 66 4.19 12.90 -3.50
N VAL A 67 3.88 11.71 -4.06
CA VAL A 67 4.16 11.39 -5.47
C VAL A 67 3.43 12.35 -6.41
N LEU A 68 2.15 12.65 -6.18
CA LEU A 68 1.43 13.66 -6.98
C LEU A 68 2.06 15.05 -6.88
N LEU A 69 2.45 15.47 -5.68
CA LEU A 69 3.13 16.76 -5.49
C LEU A 69 4.46 16.85 -6.26
N SER A 70 5.14 15.73 -6.48
CA SER A 70 6.37 15.70 -7.27
C SER A 70 6.16 16.06 -8.74
N MET A 71 4.96 15.77 -9.28
CA MET A 71 4.56 16.10 -10.66
C MET A 71 4.07 17.54 -10.79
N GLY A 72 3.69 18.16 -9.68
CA GLY A 72 2.82 19.32 -9.67
C GLY A 72 1.35 18.92 -9.83
N ILE A 73 0.49 19.78 -9.36
CA ILE A 73 -0.96 19.62 -9.46
C ILE A 73 -1.50 20.84 -10.21
N PRO A 74 -1.73 20.74 -11.53
CA PRO A 74 -2.15 21.92 -12.34
C PRO A 74 -3.44 22.57 -11.81
N PHE A 75 -4.35 21.76 -11.31
CA PHE A 75 -5.62 22.23 -10.73
C PHE A 75 -5.45 23.10 -9.47
N LEU A 76 -4.34 22.95 -8.75
CA LEU A 76 -4.01 23.71 -7.53
C LEU A 76 -2.86 24.71 -7.74
N ASP A 77 -2.45 24.97 -8.98
CA ASP A 77 -1.29 25.80 -9.34
C ASP A 77 0.01 25.43 -8.60
N ILE A 78 0.16 24.14 -8.26
CA ILE A 78 1.37 23.62 -7.61
C ILE A 78 2.36 23.22 -8.69
N PRO A 79 3.55 23.85 -8.74
CA PRO A 79 4.59 23.46 -9.71
C PRO A 79 5.19 22.10 -9.37
N PRO A 80 5.79 21.37 -10.34
CA PRO A 80 6.50 20.13 -10.09
C PRO A 80 7.65 20.33 -9.09
N LEU A 81 7.62 19.56 -7.99
CA LEU A 81 8.63 19.63 -6.93
C LEU A 81 9.85 18.74 -7.19
N GLY A 82 9.81 17.95 -8.27
CA GLY A 82 10.93 17.22 -8.80
C GLY A 82 11.30 15.93 -8.07
N LEU A 83 12.49 15.41 -8.41
CA LEU A 83 12.97 14.09 -8.01
C LEU A 83 13.07 13.86 -6.49
N PRO A 84 13.55 14.78 -5.66
CA PRO A 84 13.65 14.53 -4.21
C PRO A 84 12.28 14.24 -3.56
N VAL A 85 11.25 14.95 -4.00
CA VAL A 85 9.87 14.77 -3.50
C VAL A 85 9.31 13.45 -4.01
N LEU A 86 9.57 13.09 -5.28
CA LEU A 86 9.21 11.79 -5.84
C LEU A 86 9.82 10.66 -5.01
N LEU A 87 11.12 10.68 -4.75
CA LEU A 87 11.81 9.66 -3.98
C LEU A 87 11.27 9.54 -2.55
N THR A 88 10.94 10.67 -1.91
CA THR A 88 10.31 10.66 -0.58
C THR A 88 8.95 9.98 -0.62
N GLY A 89 8.10 10.31 -1.59
CA GLY A 89 6.80 9.66 -1.77
C GLY A 89 6.93 8.15 -1.99
N ILE A 90 7.88 7.73 -2.80
CA ILE A 90 8.19 6.33 -3.10
C ILE A 90 8.62 5.56 -1.85
N ILE A 91 9.48 6.14 -1.02
CA ILE A 91 9.90 5.53 0.26
C ILE A 91 8.70 5.31 1.17
N LEU A 92 7.79 6.29 1.29
CA LEU A 92 6.58 6.16 2.11
C LEU A 92 5.64 5.06 1.58
N VAL A 93 5.44 5.00 0.26
CA VAL A 93 4.64 3.95 -0.39
C VAL A 93 5.28 2.59 -0.14
N GLY A 94 6.59 2.46 -0.39
CA GLY A 94 7.33 1.22 -0.18
C GLY A 94 7.28 0.76 1.27
N PHE A 95 7.55 1.64 2.21
CA PHE A 95 7.57 1.35 3.65
C PHE A 95 6.26 0.72 4.14
N SER A 96 5.13 1.14 3.60
CA SER A 96 3.82 0.56 3.92
C SER A 96 3.46 -0.68 3.08
N TRP A 97 4.24 -1.02 2.05
CA TRP A 97 3.87 -2.02 1.05
C TRP A 97 3.69 -3.42 1.61
N ASN A 98 4.77 -4.01 2.12
CA ASN A 98 4.74 -5.36 2.67
C ASN A 98 4.21 -5.41 4.10
N ALA A 99 4.19 -4.29 4.81
CA ALA A 99 3.63 -4.21 6.16
C ALA A 99 2.15 -4.61 6.18
N VAL A 100 1.35 -4.18 5.19
CA VAL A 100 -0.05 -4.57 5.08
C VAL A 100 -0.19 -6.08 4.94
N VAL A 101 0.67 -6.73 4.14
CA VAL A 101 0.64 -8.18 3.92
C VAL A 101 0.93 -8.94 5.22
N SER A 102 2.04 -8.58 5.90
CA SER A 102 2.46 -9.26 7.13
C SER A 102 1.49 -9.01 8.29
N ILE A 103 1.01 -7.78 8.47
CA ILE A 103 0.03 -7.47 9.54
C ILE A 103 -1.32 -8.15 9.26
N THR A 104 -1.76 -8.25 8.00
CA THR A 104 -3.00 -8.96 7.65
C THR A 104 -2.89 -10.45 7.94
N ALA A 105 -1.75 -11.08 7.63
CA ALA A 105 -1.51 -12.48 7.98
C ALA A 105 -1.55 -12.70 9.49
N ALA A 106 -0.87 -11.85 10.25
CA ALA A 106 -0.87 -11.90 11.70
C ALA A 106 -2.27 -11.66 12.28
N TYR A 107 -3.03 -10.71 11.75
CA TYR A 107 -4.41 -10.45 12.16
C TYR A 107 -5.33 -11.65 11.88
N ALA A 108 -5.16 -12.30 10.72
CA ALA A 108 -5.91 -13.50 10.38
C ALA A 108 -5.58 -14.66 11.33
N SER A 109 -4.30 -14.87 11.67
CA SER A 109 -3.88 -15.91 12.63
C SER A 109 -4.42 -15.66 14.02
N ASP A 110 -4.39 -14.42 14.50
CA ASP A 110 -4.91 -14.03 15.82
C ASP A 110 -6.44 -14.21 15.93
N ARG A 111 -7.16 -14.10 14.80
CA ARG A 111 -8.63 -14.16 14.77
C ARG A 111 -9.20 -15.54 14.55
N PHE A 112 -8.55 -16.32 13.68
CA PHE A 112 -9.07 -17.61 13.19
C PHE A 112 -8.21 -18.80 13.61
N GLY A 113 -7.08 -18.55 14.27
CA GLY A 113 -6.13 -19.59 14.66
C GLY A 113 -5.24 -20.04 13.51
N LEU A 114 -4.25 -20.89 13.85
CA LEU A 114 -3.25 -21.36 12.89
C LEU A 114 -3.75 -22.55 12.03
N SER A 115 -4.71 -23.32 12.52
CA SER A 115 -5.15 -24.56 11.87
C SER A 115 -5.80 -24.35 10.49
N GLN A 116 -6.45 -23.19 10.27
CA GLN A 116 -7.11 -22.85 9.02
C GLN A 116 -6.50 -21.63 8.34
N LEU A 117 -5.35 -21.15 8.81
CA LEU A 117 -4.72 -19.92 8.33
C LEU A 117 -4.46 -19.96 6.82
N GLY A 118 -3.97 -21.09 6.31
CA GLY A 118 -3.69 -21.25 4.88
C GLY A 118 -4.92 -21.06 4.00
N THR A 119 -6.05 -21.66 4.37
CA THR A 119 -7.30 -21.52 3.62
C THR A 119 -7.87 -20.13 3.68
N ILE A 120 -7.93 -19.55 4.87
CA ILE A 120 -8.50 -18.20 5.09
C ILE A 120 -7.63 -17.14 4.40
N TYR A 121 -6.33 -17.20 4.62
CA TYR A 121 -5.40 -16.24 4.02
C TYR A 121 -5.31 -16.41 2.50
N GLY A 122 -5.34 -17.66 2.00
CA GLY A 122 -5.42 -17.95 0.58
C GLY A 122 -6.68 -17.39 -0.08
N ALA A 123 -7.85 -17.52 0.57
CA ALA A 123 -9.10 -16.93 0.08
C ALA A 123 -9.05 -15.40 0.05
N MET A 124 -8.49 -14.76 1.09
CA MET A 124 -8.27 -13.31 1.11
C MET A 124 -7.34 -12.86 -0.02
N PHE A 125 -6.27 -13.62 -0.27
CA PHE A 125 -5.31 -13.31 -1.32
C PHE A 125 -5.81 -13.64 -2.73
N ALA A 126 -6.76 -14.55 -2.91
CA ALA A 126 -7.36 -14.86 -4.20
C ALA A 126 -8.13 -13.67 -4.81
N VAL A 127 -8.66 -12.78 -3.97
CA VAL A 127 -9.35 -11.55 -4.41
C VAL A 127 -8.37 -10.47 -4.87
N MET A 128 -7.12 -10.50 -4.39
CA MET A 128 -6.11 -9.46 -4.68
C MET A 128 -5.75 -9.36 -6.18
N PRO A 129 -5.53 -10.46 -6.95
CA PRO A 129 -5.25 -10.40 -8.38
C PRO A 129 -6.39 -9.78 -9.18
N LEU A 130 -7.66 -10.03 -8.79
CA LEU A 130 -8.83 -9.45 -9.46
C LEU A 130 -8.82 -7.91 -9.32
N GLY A 131 -8.63 -7.41 -8.10
CA GLY A 131 -8.50 -5.98 -7.86
C GLY A 131 -7.27 -5.38 -8.54
N SER A 132 -6.15 -6.13 -8.59
CA SER A 132 -4.94 -5.70 -9.28
C SER A 132 -5.12 -5.62 -10.79
N GLY A 133 -5.73 -6.62 -11.40
CA GLY A 133 -6.01 -6.63 -12.84
C GLY A 133 -6.94 -5.49 -13.26
N LEU A 134 -8.04 -5.30 -12.53
CA LEU A 134 -8.95 -4.19 -12.75
C LEU A 134 -8.26 -2.83 -12.59
N GLY A 135 -7.44 -2.67 -11.55
CA GLY A 135 -6.71 -1.43 -11.30
C GLY A 135 -5.67 -1.12 -12.39
N ALA A 136 -4.97 -2.13 -12.91
CA ALA A 136 -4.03 -1.95 -14.02
C ALA A 136 -4.78 -1.59 -15.32
N TYR A 137 -5.85 -2.30 -15.63
CA TYR A 137 -6.67 -2.04 -16.81
C TYR A 137 -7.28 -0.63 -16.80
N LEU A 138 -7.92 -0.24 -15.68
CA LEU A 138 -8.50 1.10 -15.54
C LEU A 138 -7.42 2.19 -15.56
N GLY A 139 -6.25 1.94 -14.98
CA GLY A 139 -5.12 2.87 -15.03
C GLY A 139 -4.64 3.12 -16.46
N GLY A 140 -4.51 2.06 -17.28
CA GLY A 140 -4.17 2.16 -18.70
C GLY A 140 -5.23 2.90 -19.50
N LEU A 141 -6.51 2.55 -19.32
CA LEU A 141 -7.63 3.16 -20.03
C LEU A 141 -7.77 4.66 -19.72
N LEU A 142 -7.54 5.06 -18.47
CA LEU A 142 -7.55 6.47 -18.06
C LEU A 142 -6.36 7.23 -18.66
N TYR A 143 -5.20 6.59 -18.74
CA TYR A 143 -4.02 7.17 -19.39
C TYR A 143 -4.25 7.36 -20.91
N ASP A 144 -4.77 6.35 -21.59
CA ASP A 144 -5.08 6.43 -23.03
C ASP A 144 -6.11 7.53 -23.34
N ALA A 145 -7.03 7.78 -22.43
CA ALA A 145 -8.08 8.79 -22.59
C ALA A 145 -7.61 10.22 -22.29
N ARG A 146 -6.63 10.40 -21.38
CA ARG A 146 -6.25 11.72 -20.84
C ARG A 146 -4.77 12.05 -20.94
N GLY A 147 -3.92 11.10 -21.25
CA GLY A 147 -2.46 11.29 -21.27
C GLY A 147 -1.80 11.47 -19.89
N THR A 148 -2.57 11.30 -18.82
CA THR A 148 -2.07 11.49 -17.43
C THR A 148 -2.59 10.40 -16.49
N TYR A 149 -1.81 10.13 -15.43
CA TYR A 149 -2.18 9.15 -14.39
C TYR A 149 -2.88 9.77 -13.17
N ASP A 150 -3.14 11.06 -13.17
CA ASP A 150 -3.64 11.81 -12.00
C ASP A 150 -4.89 11.18 -11.40
N ILE A 151 -5.90 10.89 -12.25
CA ILE A 151 -7.16 10.30 -11.80
C ILE A 151 -6.95 8.91 -11.23
N ALA A 152 -6.08 8.10 -11.83
CA ALA A 152 -5.76 6.77 -11.32
C ALA A 152 -5.14 6.85 -9.92
N ILE A 153 -4.25 7.82 -9.69
CA ILE A 153 -3.60 8.03 -8.40
C ILE A 153 -4.60 8.58 -7.37
N TRP A 154 -5.44 9.57 -7.74
CA TRP A 154 -6.50 10.09 -6.86
C TRP A 154 -7.51 9.02 -6.45
N THR A 155 -7.94 8.19 -7.40
CA THR A 155 -8.81 7.05 -7.12
C THR A 155 -8.15 6.06 -6.15
N ASN A 156 -6.87 5.78 -6.34
CA ASN A 156 -6.12 4.90 -5.43
C ASN A 156 -6.01 5.50 -4.02
N ILE A 157 -5.77 6.81 -3.88
CA ILE A 157 -5.75 7.51 -2.59
C ILE A 157 -7.11 7.38 -1.90
N ALA A 158 -8.20 7.64 -2.60
CA ALA A 158 -9.56 7.53 -2.05
C ALA A 158 -9.86 6.12 -1.55
N LEU A 159 -9.50 5.09 -2.33
CA LEU A 159 -9.65 3.68 -1.94
C LEU A 159 -8.78 3.32 -0.73
N LEU A 160 -7.57 3.86 -0.61
CA LEU A 160 -6.71 3.63 0.54
C LEU A 160 -7.28 4.25 1.83
N ILE A 161 -7.82 5.45 1.75
CA ILE A 161 -8.49 6.11 2.89
C ILE A 161 -9.73 5.33 3.29
N LEU A 162 -10.54 4.88 2.33
CA LEU A 162 -11.70 4.04 2.59
C LEU A 162 -11.31 2.72 3.26
N ALA A 163 -10.27 2.06 2.76
CA ALA A 163 -9.74 0.83 3.36
C ALA A 163 -9.25 1.08 4.79
N ALA A 164 -8.53 2.18 5.03
CA ALA A 164 -8.08 2.56 6.37
C ALA A 164 -9.23 2.77 7.34
N ALA A 165 -10.29 3.47 6.92
CA ALA A 165 -11.48 3.70 7.70
C ALA A 165 -12.24 2.40 7.99
N THR A 166 -12.39 1.53 6.98
CA THR A 166 -13.03 0.22 7.13
C THR A 166 -12.28 -0.64 8.14
N VAL A 167 -10.95 -0.74 8.02
CA VAL A 167 -10.12 -1.49 8.97
C VAL A 167 -10.24 -0.92 10.38
N PHE A 168 -10.26 0.40 10.51
CA PHE A 168 -10.40 1.05 11.82
C PHE A 168 -11.77 0.79 12.48
N SER A 169 -12.80 0.53 11.69
CA SER A 169 -14.15 0.22 12.17
C SER A 169 -14.32 -1.23 12.65
N ILE A 170 -13.40 -2.14 12.32
CA ILE A 170 -13.47 -3.53 12.74
C ILE A 170 -13.22 -3.62 14.25
N LYS A 171 -14.13 -4.26 15.01
CA LYS A 171 -13.93 -4.50 16.44
C LYS A 171 -12.83 -5.54 16.68
N GLU A 172 -11.77 -5.17 17.36
CA GLU A 172 -10.70 -6.08 17.76
C GLU A 172 -11.19 -6.92 18.97
N ARG A 173 -11.41 -8.24 18.77
CA ARG A 173 -11.52 -9.17 19.89
C ARG A 173 -10.09 -9.42 20.38
N ARG A 174 -9.75 -8.93 21.55
CA ARG A 174 -8.56 -9.43 22.26
C ARG A 174 -8.86 -10.88 22.63
N SER A 175 -8.11 -11.83 22.08
CA SER A 175 -8.00 -13.16 22.66
C SER A 175 -7.40 -12.97 24.04
N SER A 176 -8.21 -13.13 25.09
CA SER A 176 -7.68 -13.22 26.43
C SER A 176 -6.89 -14.52 26.51
N GLY A 177 -5.60 -14.44 26.85
CA GLY A 177 -4.69 -15.59 26.95
C GLY A 177 -5.13 -16.72 27.90
N THR A 178 -6.32 -16.65 28.42
CA THR A 178 -6.95 -17.66 29.29
C THR A 178 -7.50 -18.87 28.52
N ASP A 179 -7.78 -18.71 27.20
CA ASP A 179 -8.38 -19.80 26.41
C ASP A 179 -7.33 -20.81 25.91
N MET A 180 -6.04 -20.49 25.98
CA MET A 180 -4.96 -21.43 25.59
C MET A 180 -4.55 -22.41 26.68
N VAL A 181 -4.94 -22.17 27.93
CA VAL A 181 -4.59 -23.05 29.06
C VAL A 181 -5.66 -24.16 29.27
N ALA A 182 -6.84 -24.02 28.68
CA ALA A 182 -7.94 -24.99 28.84
C ALA A 182 -8.00 -26.07 27.77
N ALA A 183 -7.08 -26.08 26.81
CA ALA A 183 -7.04 -27.04 25.67
C ALA A 183 -5.89 -28.07 25.76
N HIS A 184 -5.30 -28.27 26.94
CA HIS A 184 -4.33 -29.34 27.23
C HIS A 184 -4.85 -30.28 28.32
#